data_fd1e8139fc13c5faa9f3820323c47d01
#
_entry.id   fd1e8139fc13c5faa9f3820323c47d01
#
_cell.length_a   1.000
_cell.length_b   1.000
_cell.length_c   1.000
_cell.angle_alpha   90.00
_cell.angle_beta   90.00
_cell.angle_gamma   90.00
#
_symmetry.space_group_name_H-M   'P 1'
#
loop_
_entity.id
_entity.type
_entity.pdbx_description
1 polymer ?
#
loop_
_entity_poly.entity_id
_entity_poly.type
_entity_poly.pdbx_seq_one_letter_code
_entity_poly.pdbx_strand_id
1 'polypeptide(L)'
;MSILRFASVTREIGAFVILDAIEGAVALGDRIGLVGPNGAGKTTMLRLAAGRDEPDRGTVVRKRALSIGLLAQEAHFDAAFMAAPDLRTAVRTGAAHLDAMAEELAAFERDGRVAQHAYADLQHRYEVLGGYTLDQRVEATLSGLGFTRDEWVRPPTGLSGGEQTRAALARLVIADPDLLLLDEPTNHLDLDALEWLEEHLRRRSGSLVVASHDRAFLDATVTRVWELRDRRLTGFRGDYSAYHRQREERDVRAAKDAGTQAEQIAREQELVQRYRSHRKFSKMHEHEARLERLQAERREAPRQSRRLALPHSALAGGGPARSG
;
A
#
# COMPACT_ATOMS: atom_id res chain seq x y z
N MET A 1 11.49 6.70 15.14
CA MET A 1 10.63 5.98 16.10
C MET A 1 9.51 5.31 15.33
N SER A 2 9.24 4.02 15.56
CA SER A 2 8.19 3.27 14.84
C SER A 2 6.81 3.67 15.36
N ILE A 3 5.87 3.96 14.46
CA ILE A 3 4.46 4.27 14.77
C ILE A 3 3.55 3.05 14.64
N LEU A 4 3.95 2.08 13.81
CA LEU A 4 3.26 0.81 13.61
C LEU A 4 4.30 -0.31 13.46
N ARG A 5 4.05 -1.48 14.07
CA ARG A 5 4.93 -2.65 13.96
C ARG A 5 4.12 -3.93 13.86
N PHE A 6 4.45 -4.75 12.88
CA PHE A 6 4.04 -6.14 12.77
C PHE A 6 5.12 -7.00 13.44
N ALA A 7 4.76 -7.85 14.38
CA ALA A 7 5.65 -8.76 15.10
C ALA A 7 5.14 -10.20 14.92
N SER A 8 5.80 -10.94 14.03
CA SER A 8 5.52 -12.35 13.69
C SER A 8 4.03 -12.60 13.38
N VAL A 9 3.41 -11.69 12.59
CA VAL A 9 1.98 -11.70 12.33
C VAL A 9 1.63 -12.78 11.33
N THR A 10 0.71 -13.68 11.72
CA THR A 10 0.10 -14.69 10.86
C THR A 10 -1.39 -14.41 10.73
N ARG A 11 -1.92 -14.53 9.51
CA ARG A 11 -3.35 -14.39 9.23
C ARG A 11 -3.82 -15.53 8.34
N GLU A 12 -4.92 -16.16 8.75
CA GLU A 12 -5.57 -17.27 8.06
C GLU A 12 -6.97 -16.84 7.61
N ILE A 13 -7.41 -17.32 6.46
CA ILE A 13 -8.78 -17.16 5.97
C ILE A 13 -9.29 -18.56 5.62
N GLY A 14 -10.19 -19.10 6.44
CA GLY A 14 -10.60 -20.50 6.36
C GLY A 14 -9.40 -21.43 6.62
N ALA A 15 -9.09 -22.30 5.66
CA ALA A 15 -7.96 -23.22 5.74
C ALA A 15 -6.65 -22.68 5.13
N PHE A 16 -6.67 -21.43 4.64
CA PHE A 16 -5.53 -20.85 3.90
C PHE A 16 -4.78 -19.83 4.75
N VAL A 17 -3.47 -20.02 4.90
CA VAL A 17 -2.58 -19.01 5.47
C VAL A 17 -2.33 -17.94 4.40
N ILE A 18 -2.72 -16.70 4.69
CA ILE A 18 -2.52 -15.55 3.80
C ILE A 18 -1.24 -14.81 4.12
N LEU A 19 -0.95 -14.62 5.41
CA LEU A 19 0.28 -14.02 5.91
C LEU A 19 0.93 -14.99 6.88
N ASP A 20 2.24 -15.20 6.77
CA ASP A 20 2.99 -16.17 7.58
C ASP A 20 4.15 -15.48 8.30
N ALA A 21 3.99 -15.29 9.62
CA ALA A 21 4.98 -14.72 10.52
C ALA A 21 5.64 -13.44 9.95
N ILE A 22 4.83 -12.52 9.38
CA ILE A 22 5.37 -11.28 8.78
C ILE A 22 5.91 -10.35 9.85
N GLU A 23 7.02 -9.70 9.52
CA GLU A 23 7.64 -8.66 10.32
C GLU A 23 7.80 -7.39 9.49
N GLY A 24 7.48 -6.24 10.08
CA GLY A 24 7.61 -4.96 9.43
C GLY A 24 7.37 -3.81 10.39
N ALA A 25 7.91 -2.64 10.07
CA ALA A 25 7.70 -1.45 10.87
C ALA A 25 7.58 -0.21 9.98
N VAL A 26 6.60 0.64 10.32
CA VAL A 26 6.40 1.96 9.73
C VAL A 26 6.91 2.99 10.73
N ALA A 27 7.84 3.83 10.32
CA ALA A 27 8.30 4.97 11.09
C ALA A 27 7.49 6.24 10.74
N LEU A 28 7.60 7.26 11.57
CA LEU A 28 7.01 8.56 11.26
C LEU A 28 7.62 9.13 9.99
N GLY A 29 6.78 9.57 9.06
CA GLY A 29 7.18 10.10 7.75
C GLY A 29 7.57 9.04 6.71
N ASP A 30 7.49 7.74 7.02
CA ASP A 30 7.72 6.68 6.04
C ASP A 30 6.68 6.73 4.91
N ARG A 31 7.15 6.50 3.68
CA ARG A 31 6.35 6.38 2.46
C ARG A 31 6.61 5.03 1.84
N ILE A 32 5.69 4.11 2.00
CA ILE A 32 5.87 2.69 1.68
C ILE A 32 4.89 2.26 0.59
N GLY A 33 5.42 1.74 -0.52
CA GLY A 33 4.63 1.02 -1.52
C GLY A 33 4.50 -0.45 -1.15
N LEU A 34 3.29 -0.95 -1.03
CA LEU A 34 3.01 -2.37 -0.78
C LEU A 34 2.70 -3.06 -2.10
N VAL A 35 3.61 -3.89 -2.57
CA VAL A 35 3.50 -4.58 -3.86
C VAL A 35 3.43 -6.09 -3.70
N GLY A 36 2.84 -6.76 -4.67
CA GLY A 36 2.70 -8.22 -4.67
C GLY A 36 1.62 -8.69 -5.63
N PRO A 37 1.56 -9.98 -5.97
CA PRO A 37 0.53 -10.52 -6.85
C PRO A 37 -0.89 -10.32 -6.28
N ASN A 38 -1.90 -10.43 -7.15
CA ASN A 38 -3.29 -10.43 -6.70
C ASN A 38 -3.52 -11.62 -5.75
N GLY A 39 -4.26 -11.38 -4.67
CA GLY A 39 -4.50 -12.38 -3.63
C GLY A 39 -3.32 -12.62 -2.66
N ALA A 40 -2.21 -11.88 -2.77
CA ALA A 40 -1.07 -12.03 -1.85
C ALA A 40 -1.37 -11.61 -0.40
N GLY A 41 -2.48 -10.88 -0.17
CA GLY A 41 -2.86 -10.40 1.17
C GLY A 41 -2.56 -8.92 1.43
N LYS A 42 -2.37 -8.09 0.38
CA LYS A 42 -2.12 -6.66 0.52
C LYS A 42 -3.25 -5.96 1.29
N THR A 43 -4.49 -6.13 0.85
CA THR A 43 -5.69 -5.62 1.55
C THR A 43 -5.78 -6.10 2.99
N THR A 44 -5.53 -7.40 3.23
CA THR A 44 -5.53 -7.98 4.58
C THR A 44 -4.49 -7.32 5.48
N MET A 45 -3.29 -7.08 4.95
CA MET A 45 -2.22 -6.40 5.69
C MET A 45 -2.59 -4.95 6.03
N LEU A 46 -3.21 -4.19 5.09
CA LEU A 46 -3.69 -2.84 5.35
C LEU A 46 -4.82 -2.82 6.39
N ARG A 47 -5.75 -3.79 6.35
CA ARG A 47 -6.82 -3.92 7.36
C ARG A 47 -6.28 -4.25 8.75
N LEU A 48 -5.29 -5.15 8.84
CA LEU A 48 -4.56 -5.42 10.09
C LEU A 48 -3.84 -4.17 10.60
N ALA A 49 -3.18 -3.40 9.73
CA ALA A 49 -2.54 -2.13 10.09
C ALA A 49 -3.54 -1.12 10.66
N ALA A 50 -4.73 -1.02 10.05
CA ALA A 50 -5.80 -0.13 10.48
C ALA A 50 -6.53 -0.60 11.76
N GLY A 51 -6.31 -1.83 12.22
CA GLY A 51 -7.06 -2.42 13.34
C GLY A 51 -8.50 -2.79 12.99
N ARG A 52 -8.78 -3.01 11.71
CA ARG A 52 -10.08 -3.51 11.23
C ARG A 52 -10.17 -5.03 11.33
N ASP A 53 -9.03 -5.69 11.29
CA ASP A 53 -8.89 -7.13 11.49
C ASP A 53 -7.86 -7.39 12.59
N GLU A 54 -7.94 -8.55 13.24
CA GLU A 54 -6.96 -9.03 14.21
C GLU A 54 -6.14 -10.17 13.62
N PRO A 55 -4.84 -10.30 13.96
CA PRO A 55 -4.02 -11.41 13.52
C PRO A 55 -4.42 -12.69 14.28
N ASP A 56 -4.27 -13.86 13.63
CA ASP A 56 -4.48 -15.15 14.28
C ASP A 56 -3.31 -15.51 15.19
N ARG A 57 -2.08 -15.05 14.83
CA ARG A 57 -0.87 -15.18 15.67
C ARG A 57 0.00 -13.93 15.51
N GLY A 58 0.82 -13.67 16.51
CA GLY A 58 1.67 -12.49 16.57
C GLY A 58 0.89 -11.27 17.01
N THR A 59 1.45 -10.08 16.82
CA THR A 59 0.84 -8.82 17.28
C THR A 59 1.10 -7.68 16.31
N VAL A 60 0.11 -6.77 16.18
CA VAL A 60 0.25 -5.49 15.50
C VAL A 60 0.26 -4.38 16.55
N VAL A 61 1.44 -3.81 16.79
CA VAL A 61 1.64 -2.75 17.78
C VAL A 61 1.49 -1.39 17.11
N ARG A 62 0.62 -0.54 17.67
CA ARG A 62 0.38 0.84 17.21
C ARG A 62 0.79 1.81 18.30
N LYS A 63 1.40 2.94 17.92
CA LYS A 63 1.68 4.04 18.85
C LYS A 63 0.37 4.51 19.49
N ARG A 64 0.41 4.83 20.78
CA ARG A 64 -0.76 5.38 21.49
C ARG A 64 -1.24 6.67 20.81
N ALA A 65 -2.56 6.80 20.64
CA ALA A 65 -3.22 7.94 19.99
C ALA A 65 -2.80 8.18 18.54
N LEU A 66 -2.29 7.12 17.82
CA LEU A 66 -2.03 7.20 16.40
C LEU A 66 -3.35 7.29 15.62
N SER A 67 -3.55 8.36 14.87
CA SER A 67 -4.67 8.47 13.92
C SER A 67 -4.34 7.70 12.64
N ILE A 68 -5.23 6.79 12.24
CA ILE A 68 -5.05 5.95 11.05
C ILE A 68 -6.26 6.10 10.14
N GLY A 69 -6.02 6.48 8.88
CA GLY A 69 -7.02 6.50 7.83
C GLY A 69 -6.79 5.34 6.87
N LEU A 70 -7.85 4.62 6.52
CA LEU A 70 -7.82 3.52 5.56
C LEU A 70 -8.80 3.78 4.42
N LEU A 71 -8.30 3.90 3.19
CA LEU A 71 -9.08 3.72 1.98
C LEU A 71 -9.06 2.22 1.63
N ALA A 72 -10.19 1.56 1.84
CA ALA A 72 -10.38 0.18 1.40
C ALA A 72 -10.85 0.17 -0.06
N GLN A 73 -10.64 -0.96 -0.75
CA GLN A 73 -11.09 -1.15 -2.14
C GLN A 73 -12.61 -0.95 -2.30
N GLU A 74 -13.40 -1.30 -1.29
CA GLU A 74 -14.81 -0.95 -1.19
C GLU A 74 -14.97 0.19 -0.18
N ALA A 75 -15.53 1.32 -0.61
CA ALA A 75 -15.76 2.45 0.26
C ALA A 75 -16.86 2.12 1.28
N HIS A 76 -16.50 2.08 2.55
CA HIS A 76 -17.44 1.97 3.65
C HIS A 76 -17.60 3.34 4.30
N PHE A 77 -18.80 3.88 4.23
CA PHE A 77 -19.14 5.15 4.86
C PHE A 77 -19.87 4.92 6.18
N ASP A 78 -19.51 5.75 7.16
CA ASP A 78 -20.27 5.80 8.41
C ASP A 78 -21.59 6.58 8.24
N ALA A 79 -22.42 6.51 9.28
CA ALA A 79 -23.71 7.17 9.29
C ALA A 79 -23.61 8.70 9.12
N ALA A 80 -22.57 9.34 9.63
CA ALA A 80 -22.38 10.78 9.53
C ALA A 80 -22.13 11.22 8.07
N PHE A 81 -21.33 10.47 7.32
CA PHE A 81 -21.11 10.73 5.90
C PHE A 81 -22.41 10.55 5.10
N MET A 82 -23.11 9.44 5.31
CA MET A 82 -24.33 9.10 4.55
C MET A 82 -25.53 9.97 4.88
N ALA A 83 -25.59 10.54 6.10
CA ALA A 83 -26.63 11.46 6.53
C ALA A 83 -26.38 12.92 6.13
N ALA A 84 -25.21 13.24 5.58
CA ALA A 84 -24.90 14.59 5.15
C ALA A 84 -25.83 15.04 4.00
N PRO A 85 -26.26 16.30 4.00
CA PRO A 85 -27.18 16.83 2.98
C PRO A 85 -26.58 16.88 1.60
N ASP A 86 -25.25 17.01 1.51
CA ASP A 86 -24.52 17.14 0.28
C ASP A 86 -23.08 16.58 0.42
N LEU A 87 -22.41 16.37 -0.72
CA LEU A 87 -21.07 15.80 -0.77
C LEU A 87 -20.01 16.67 -0.08
N ARG A 88 -20.11 18.00 -0.20
CA ARG A 88 -19.19 18.93 0.46
C ARG A 88 -19.24 18.78 1.97
N THR A 89 -20.44 18.75 2.54
CA THR A 89 -20.65 18.50 3.96
C THR A 89 -20.19 17.10 4.38
N ALA A 90 -20.47 16.08 3.55
CA ALA A 90 -20.03 14.72 3.81
C ALA A 90 -18.50 14.61 3.90
N VAL A 91 -17.77 15.19 2.97
CA VAL A 91 -16.30 15.22 2.98
C VAL A 91 -15.76 16.00 4.17
N ARG A 92 -16.40 17.11 4.54
CA ARG A 92 -16.07 17.91 5.72
C ARG A 92 -16.11 17.10 7.02
N THR A 93 -16.96 16.06 7.12
CA THR A 93 -17.00 15.19 8.32
C THR A 93 -15.66 14.52 8.63
N GLY A 94 -14.71 14.46 7.68
CA GLY A 94 -13.34 14.03 7.92
C GLY A 94 -12.61 14.87 8.98
N ALA A 95 -12.97 16.15 9.09
CA ALA A 95 -12.42 17.09 10.05
C ALA A 95 -13.43 17.48 11.15
N ALA A 96 -14.33 16.59 11.56
CA ALA A 96 -15.36 16.85 12.57
C ALA A 96 -14.80 17.40 13.90
N HIS A 97 -13.55 17.08 14.24
CA HIS A 97 -12.86 17.65 15.39
C HIS A 97 -12.65 19.16 15.27
N LEU A 98 -12.46 19.70 14.06
CA LEU A 98 -12.36 21.16 13.82
C LEU A 98 -13.73 21.83 13.96
N ASP A 99 -14.79 21.17 13.52
CA ASP A 99 -16.15 21.68 13.70
C ASP A 99 -16.51 21.77 15.21
N ALA A 100 -16.16 20.74 15.98
CA ALA A 100 -16.33 20.76 17.43
C ALA A 100 -15.52 21.89 18.11
N MET A 101 -14.28 22.14 17.65
CA MET A 101 -13.48 23.27 18.14
C MET A 101 -14.09 24.62 17.75
N ALA A 102 -14.65 24.77 16.58
CA ALA A 102 -15.33 25.97 16.13
C ALA A 102 -16.59 26.27 16.99
N GLU A 103 -17.36 25.22 17.29
CA GLU A 103 -18.53 25.33 18.17
C GLU A 103 -18.13 25.74 19.58
N GLU A 104 -17.03 25.19 20.11
CA GLU A 104 -16.50 25.55 21.43
C GLU A 104 -16.02 27.03 21.47
N LEU A 105 -15.31 27.49 20.42
CA LEU A 105 -14.92 28.91 20.28
C LEU A 105 -16.15 29.82 20.27
N ALA A 106 -17.17 29.48 19.46
CA ALA A 106 -18.41 30.23 19.40
C ALA A 106 -19.16 30.25 20.75
N ALA A 107 -19.04 29.17 21.55
CA ALA A 107 -19.61 29.18 22.93
C ALA A 107 -18.86 30.15 23.85
N PHE A 108 -17.53 30.21 23.82
CA PHE A 108 -16.75 31.19 24.56
C PHE A 108 -17.14 32.63 24.19
N GLU A 109 -17.37 32.91 22.90
CA GLU A 109 -17.78 34.22 22.39
C GLU A 109 -19.20 34.61 22.91
N ARG A 110 -20.16 33.69 22.78
CA ARG A 110 -21.54 33.91 23.28
C ARG A 110 -21.61 34.17 24.78
N ASP A 111 -20.76 33.48 25.56
CA ASP A 111 -20.70 33.62 27.01
C ASP A 111 -19.86 34.81 27.48
N GLY A 112 -19.27 35.58 26.58
CA GLY A 112 -18.38 36.71 26.90
C GLY A 112 -17.07 36.32 27.58
N ARG A 113 -16.61 35.04 27.37
CA ARG A 113 -15.43 34.47 28.03
C ARG A 113 -14.16 34.52 27.16
N VAL A 114 -14.12 35.41 26.17
CA VAL A 114 -12.99 35.54 25.23
C VAL A 114 -11.66 35.96 25.85
N ALA A 115 -11.71 36.59 27.05
CA ALA A 115 -10.52 36.97 27.80
C ALA A 115 -9.86 35.81 28.57
N GLN A 116 -10.45 34.63 28.56
CA GLN A 116 -9.91 33.48 29.24
C GLN A 116 -8.74 32.86 28.43
N HIS A 117 -7.73 32.41 29.15
CA HIS A 117 -6.56 31.75 28.51
C HIS A 117 -6.97 30.53 27.68
N ALA A 118 -7.98 29.76 28.13
CA ALA A 118 -8.53 28.62 27.41
C ALA A 118 -9.07 28.98 26.03
N TYR A 119 -9.66 30.17 25.84
CA TYR A 119 -10.09 30.64 24.52
C TYR A 119 -8.90 30.86 23.58
N ALA A 120 -7.84 31.53 24.04
CA ALA A 120 -6.65 31.80 23.25
C ALA A 120 -5.92 30.49 22.85
N ASP A 121 -5.82 29.55 23.79
CA ASP A 121 -5.22 28.23 23.50
C ASP A 121 -6.03 27.44 22.47
N LEU A 122 -7.37 27.44 22.60
CA LEU A 122 -8.25 26.75 21.66
C LEU A 122 -8.19 27.41 20.28
N GLN A 123 -8.24 28.76 20.23
CA GLN A 123 -8.13 29.51 18.97
C GLN A 123 -6.82 29.26 18.26
N HIS A 124 -5.69 29.29 19.00
CA HIS A 124 -4.39 28.99 18.43
C HIS A 124 -4.33 27.55 17.87
N ARG A 125 -4.84 26.56 18.58
CA ARG A 125 -4.93 25.18 18.10
C ARG A 125 -5.80 25.05 16.85
N TYR A 126 -6.96 25.72 16.83
CA TYR A 126 -7.86 25.75 15.68
C TYR A 126 -7.18 26.35 14.43
N GLU A 127 -6.44 27.45 14.61
CA GLU A 127 -5.66 28.08 13.56
C GLU A 127 -4.55 27.17 13.03
N VAL A 128 -3.72 26.60 13.92
CA VAL A 128 -2.61 25.69 13.56
C VAL A 128 -3.09 24.45 12.81
N LEU A 129 -4.26 23.92 13.15
CA LEU A 129 -4.90 22.80 12.49
C LEU A 129 -5.61 23.19 11.17
N GLY A 130 -5.58 24.48 10.80
CA GLY A 130 -6.17 25.00 9.57
C GLY A 130 -7.70 25.06 9.60
N GLY A 131 -8.30 25.30 10.79
CA GLY A 131 -9.74 25.39 10.94
C GLY A 131 -10.36 26.50 10.11
N TYR A 132 -9.74 27.68 10.07
CA TYR A 132 -10.22 28.82 9.26
C TYR A 132 -10.15 28.61 7.75
N THR A 133 -9.34 27.66 7.29
CA THR A 133 -9.18 27.34 5.85
C THR A 133 -9.87 26.04 5.45
N LEU A 134 -10.62 25.39 6.39
CA LEU A 134 -11.21 24.08 6.16
C LEU A 134 -12.12 24.03 4.93
N ASP A 135 -12.98 25.01 4.76
CA ASP A 135 -13.90 25.08 3.60
C ASP A 135 -13.15 25.17 2.28
N GLN A 136 -12.10 26.01 2.22
CA GLN A 136 -11.24 26.10 1.02
C GLN A 136 -10.50 24.79 0.75
N ARG A 137 -10.02 24.10 1.80
CA ARG A 137 -9.37 22.79 1.67
C ARG A 137 -10.35 21.73 1.15
N VAL A 138 -11.59 21.71 1.63
CA VAL A 138 -12.64 20.82 1.15
C VAL A 138 -12.93 21.06 -0.34
N GLU A 139 -13.13 22.31 -0.75
CA GLU A 139 -13.38 22.68 -2.13
C GLU A 139 -12.21 22.33 -3.06
N ALA A 140 -10.97 22.65 -2.64
CA ALA A 140 -9.77 22.31 -3.38
C ALA A 140 -9.59 20.78 -3.53
N THR A 141 -9.91 20.02 -2.48
CA THR A 141 -9.84 18.55 -2.48
C THR A 141 -10.88 17.95 -3.42
N LEU A 142 -12.13 18.43 -3.37
CA LEU A 142 -13.18 17.96 -4.26
C LEU A 142 -12.85 18.27 -5.72
N SER A 143 -12.44 19.52 -6.03
CA SER A 143 -12.00 19.89 -7.38
C SER A 143 -10.82 19.06 -7.85
N GLY A 144 -9.80 18.88 -6.98
CA GLY A 144 -8.60 18.10 -7.29
C GLY A 144 -8.88 16.62 -7.57
N LEU A 145 -9.91 16.06 -6.98
CA LEU A 145 -10.36 14.68 -7.24
C LEU A 145 -11.43 14.58 -8.33
N GLY A 146 -11.58 15.65 -9.15
CA GLY A 146 -12.41 15.65 -10.34
C GLY A 146 -13.92 15.76 -10.08
N PHE A 147 -14.34 16.31 -8.92
CA PHE A 147 -15.74 16.64 -8.69
C PHE A 147 -16.05 18.05 -9.16
N THR A 148 -17.10 18.20 -9.97
CA THR A 148 -17.63 19.49 -10.40
C THR A 148 -18.42 20.18 -9.29
N ARG A 149 -18.60 21.49 -9.36
CA ARG A 149 -19.37 22.24 -8.38
C ARG A 149 -20.83 21.78 -8.25
N ASP A 150 -21.42 21.32 -9.35
CA ASP A 150 -22.78 20.79 -9.34
C ASP A 150 -22.90 19.44 -8.61
N GLU A 151 -21.80 18.67 -8.58
CA GLU A 151 -21.75 17.41 -7.82
C GLU A 151 -21.56 17.65 -6.33
N TRP A 152 -20.97 18.78 -5.91
CA TRP A 152 -20.76 19.07 -4.50
C TRP A 152 -22.06 19.17 -3.69
N VAL A 153 -23.15 19.60 -4.34
CA VAL A 153 -24.47 19.77 -3.72
C VAL A 153 -25.35 18.52 -3.81
N ARG A 154 -24.84 17.45 -4.43
CA ARG A 154 -25.55 16.15 -4.51
C ARG A 154 -25.41 15.39 -3.19
N PRO A 155 -26.48 14.69 -2.73
CA PRO A 155 -26.38 13.85 -1.54
C PRO A 155 -25.47 12.64 -1.78
N PRO A 156 -24.72 12.17 -0.75
CA PRO A 156 -23.81 11.03 -0.88
C PRO A 156 -24.47 9.73 -1.36
N THR A 157 -25.77 9.56 -1.06
CA THR A 157 -26.55 8.39 -1.44
C THR A 157 -26.73 8.23 -2.95
N GLY A 158 -26.56 9.32 -3.72
CA GLY A 158 -26.68 9.33 -5.18
C GLY A 158 -25.38 9.10 -5.95
N LEU A 159 -24.27 8.81 -5.26
CA LEU A 159 -22.98 8.61 -5.87
C LEU A 159 -22.83 7.22 -6.48
N SER A 160 -22.24 7.12 -7.68
CA SER A 160 -21.76 5.85 -8.26
C SER A 160 -20.61 5.25 -7.45
N GLY A 161 -20.29 3.97 -7.64
CA GLY A 161 -19.19 3.31 -6.89
C GLY A 161 -17.84 4.00 -7.05
N GLY A 162 -17.52 4.49 -8.27
CA GLY A 162 -16.29 5.25 -8.51
C GLY A 162 -16.29 6.62 -7.81
N GLU A 163 -17.41 7.36 -7.87
CA GLU A 163 -17.59 8.60 -7.12
C GLU A 163 -17.51 8.37 -5.61
N GLN A 164 -18.05 7.26 -5.10
CA GLN A 164 -17.94 6.89 -3.70
C GLN A 164 -16.48 6.69 -3.28
N THR A 165 -15.69 5.97 -4.08
CA THR A 165 -14.26 5.77 -3.78
C THR A 165 -13.50 7.10 -3.76
N ARG A 166 -13.75 7.99 -4.73
CA ARG A 166 -13.17 9.34 -4.77
C ARG A 166 -13.61 10.19 -3.57
N ALA A 167 -14.88 10.12 -3.17
CA ALA A 167 -15.41 10.83 -2.01
C ALA A 167 -14.81 10.32 -0.68
N ALA A 168 -14.61 9.01 -0.55
CA ALA A 168 -13.91 8.42 0.59
C ALA A 168 -12.45 8.90 0.67
N LEU A 169 -11.76 8.97 -0.48
CA LEU A 169 -10.41 9.52 -0.57
C LEU A 169 -10.39 11.00 -0.19
N ALA A 170 -11.34 11.82 -0.71
CA ALA A 170 -11.47 13.22 -0.34
C ALA A 170 -11.61 13.41 1.17
N ARG A 171 -12.49 12.64 1.79
CA ARG A 171 -12.69 12.67 3.25
C ARG A 171 -11.42 12.31 4.02
N LEU A 172 -10.66 11.30 3.56
CA LEU A 172 -9.40 10.91 4.18
C LEU A 172 -8.31 11.97 4.03
N VAL A 173 -8.26 12.65 2.90
CA VAL A 173 -7.37 13.80 2.66
C VAL A 173 -7.69 14.94 3.64
N ILE A 174 -8.96 15.25 3.85
CA ILE A 174 -9.39 16.28 4.80
C ILE A 174 -9.13 15.87 6.25
N ALA A 175 -9.27 14.59 6.59
CA ALA A 175 -8.99 14.06 7.92
C ALA A 175 -7.50 14.15 8.30
N ASP A 176 -6.61 14.10 7.33
CA ASP A 176 -5.14 14.16 7.44
C ASP A 176 -4.56 13.33 8.61
N PRO A 177 -4.78 11.99 8.65
CA PRO A 177 -4.34 11.13 9.75
C PRO A 177 -2.82 10.98 9.80
N ASP A 178 -2.22 10.64 10.96
CA ASP A 178 -0.77 10.39 11.10
C ASP A 178 -0.26 9.29 10.17
N LEU A 179 -1.09 8.25 9.94
CA LEU A 179 -0.82 7.15 9.01
C LEU A 179 -1.97 6.99 8.03
N LEU A 180 -1.68 7.20 6.76
CA LEU A 180 -2.62 6.99 5.66
C LEU A 180 -2.33 5.64 5.00
N LEU A 181 -3.37 4.81 4.91
CA LEU A 181 -3.35 3.49 4.28
C LEU A 181 -4.26 3.54 3.05
N LEU A 182 -3.69 3.29 1.87
CA LEU A 182 -4.43 3.36 0.60
C LEU A 182 -4.37 2.01 -0.11
N ASP A 183 -5.54 1.45 -0.44
CA ASP A 183 -5.68 0.22 -1.21
C ASP A 183 -6.21 0.56 -2.61
N GLU A 184 -5.33 0.48 -3.63
CA GLU A 184 -5.59 0.80 -5.04
C GLU A 184 -6.25 2.19 -5.24
N PRO A 185 -5.65 3.29 -4.72
CA PRO A 185 -6.27 4.62 -4.76
C PRO A 185 -6.36 5.20 -6.16
N THR A 186 -5.60 4.67 -7.11
CA THR A 186 -5.55 5.12 -8.52
C THR A 186 -6.75 4.64 -9.33
N ASN A 187 -7.50 3.65 -8.84
CA ASN A 187 -8.70 3.18 -9.49
C ASN A 187 -9.76 4.30 -9.49
N HIS A 188 -10.41 4.51 -10.61
CA HIS A 188 -11.46 5.52 -10.82
C HIS A 188 -10.99 6.99 -10.79
N LEU A 189 -9.67 7.25 -10.83
CA LEU A 189 -9.11 8.58 -11.04
C LEU A 189 -8.77 8.78 -12.52
N ASP A 190 -9.10 9.95 -13.04
CA ASP A 190 -8.54 10.44 -14.30
C ASP A 190 -7.12 10.97 -14.09
N LEU A 191 -6.46 11.39 -15.16
CA LEU A 191 -5.06 11.82 -15.11
C LEU A 191 -4.88 13.06 -14.22
N ASP A 192 -5.78 14.02 -14.31
CA ASP A 192 -5.69 15.27 -13.54
C ASP A 192 -5.87 15.03 -12.05
N ALA A 193 -6.82 14.16 -11.67
CA ALA A 193 -7.03 13.75 -10.26
C ALA A 193 -5.86 12.92 -9.73
N LEU A 194 -5.24 12.09 -10.57
CA LEU A 194 -4.07 11.32 -10.21
C LEU A 194 -2.86 12.23 -9.93
N GLU A 195 -2.57 13.18 -10.83
CA GLU A 195 -1.49 14.15 -10.66
C GLU A 195 -1.70 15.01 -9.41
N TRP A 196 -2.94 15.44 -9.16
CA TRP A 196 -3.30 16.17 -7.96
C TRP A 196 -3.05 15.35 -6.68
N LEU A 197 -3.45 14.06 -6.69
CA LEU A 197 -3.25 13.16 -5.57
C LEU A 197 -1.76 12.93 -5.30
N GLU A 198 -0.95 12.70 -6.33
CA GLU A 198 0.50 12.56 -6.22
C GLU A 198 1.13 13.76 -5.54
N GLU A 199 0.78 14.97 -5.99
CA GLU A 199 1.31 16.21 -5.45
C GLU A 199 0.85 16.41 -4.00
N HIS A 200 -0.42 16.12 -3.67
CA HIS A 200 -0.93 16.18 -2.32
C HIS A 200 -0.18 15.20 -1.40
N LEU A 201 -0.04 13.93 -1.81
CA LEU A 201 0.68 12.93 -1.04
C LEU A 201 2.16 13.29 -0.86
N ARG A 202 2.79 13.91 -1.85
CA ARG A 202 4.20 14.34 -1.80
C ARG A 202 4.43 15.45 -0.77
N ARG A 203 3.50 16.39 -0.63
CA ARG A 203 3.57 17.49 0.34
C ARG A 203 3.22 17.09 1.77
N ARG A 204 2.51 15.99 1.93
CA ARG A 204 2.03 15.51 3.21
C ARG A 204 3.19 15.12 4.13
N SER A 205 3.14 15.53 5.41
CA SER A 205 4.14 15.20 6.44
C SER A 205 3.89 13.85 7.12
N GLY A 206 2.65 13.37 7.13
CA GLY A 206 2.26 12.09 7.72
C GLY A 206 2.81 10.89 6.96
N SER A 207 2.77 9.72 7.61
CA SER A 207 3.23 8.45 7.01
C SER A 207 2.21 7.90 6.02
N LEU A 208 2.70 7.14 5.03
CA LEU A 208 1.90 6.55 3.96
C LEU A 208 2.27 5.07 3.76
N VAL A 209 1.26 4.22 3.66
CA VAL A 209 1.41 2.88 3.07
C VAL A 209 0.38 2.76 1.95
N VAL A 210 0.84 2.53 0.73
CA VAL A 210 -0.04 2.45 -0.44
C VAL A 210 0.16 1.14 -1.19
N ALA A 211 -0.91 0.40 -1.41
CA ALA A 211 -0.96 -0.72 -2.34
C ALA A 211 -1.46 -0.19 -3.68
N SER A 212 -0.67 -0.33 -4.74
CA SER A 212 -1.06 0.03 -6.10
C SER A 212 -0.35 -0.84 -7.13
N HIS A 213 -0.96 -0.97 -8.30
CA HIS A 213 -0.35 -1.56 -9.49
C HIS A 213 0.20 -0.51 -10.45
N ASP A 214 -0.07 0.76 -10.20
CA ASP A 214 0.44 1.88 -10.98
C ASP A 214 1.90 2.19 -10.58
N ARG A 215 2.80 1.91 -11.50
CA ARG A 215 4.25 2.08 -11.29
C ARG A 215 4.66 3.54 -11.21
N ALA A 216 4.08 4.38 -12.06
CA ALA A 216 4.39 5.81 -12.10
C ALA A 216 3.97 6.48 -10.80
N PHE A 217 2.76 6.18 -10.34
CA PHE A 217 2.24 6.63 -9.05
C PHE A 217 3.13 6.21 -7.87
N LEU A 218 3.57 4.94 -7.84
CA LEU A 218 4.48 4.48 -6.80
C LEU A 218 5.83 5.19 -6.86
N ASP A 219 6.43 5.36 -8.06
CA ASP A 219 7.69 6.07 -8.22
C ASP A 219 7.60 7.54 -7.76
N ALA A 220 6.44 8.19 -7.98
CA ALA A 220 6.22 9.57 -7.55
C ALA A 220 5.98 9.73 -6.04
N THR A 221 5.47 8.70 -5.35
CA THR A 221 4.92 8.86 -3.99
C THR A 221 5.65 8.11 -2.90
N VAL A 222 6.45 7.06 -3.21
CA VAL A 222 7.06 6.20 -2.19
C VAL A 222 8.58 6.29 -2.17
N THR A 223 9.19 6.00 -1.01
CA THR A 223 10.65 5.97 -0.80
C THR A 223 11.13 4.60 -0.31
N ARG A 224 10.21 3.70 -0.05
CA ARG A 224 10.46 2.31 0.34
C ARG A 224 9.40 1.42 -0.29
N VAL A 225 9.75 0.17 -0.56
CA VAL A 225 8.80 -0.81 -1.07
C VAL A 225 8.80 -2.04 -0.17
N TRP A 226 7.61 -2.50 0.16
CA TRP A 226 7.34 -3.79 0.78
C TRP A 226 6.78 -4.76 -0.26
N GLU A 227 7.54 -5.80 -0.57
CA GLU A 227 7.05 -6.90 -1.41
C GLU A 227 6.39 -7.96 -0.54
N LEU A 228 5.10 -8.19 -0.75
CA LEU A 228 4.36 -9.30 -0.15
C LEU A 228 4.27 -10.44 -1.17
N ARG A 229 5.06 -11.49 -0.95
CA ARG A 229 5.15 -12.63 -1.84
C ARG A 229 5.35 -13.92 -1.04
N ASP A 230 4.72 -15.00 -1.50
CA ASP A 230 4.81 -16.31 -0.85
C ASP A 230 4.51 -16.23 0.66
N ARG A 231 3.49 -15.41 1.04
CA ARG A 231 3.03 -15.13 2.41
C ARG A 231 4.05 -14.39 3.29
N ARG A 232 5.16 -13.93 2.74
CA ARG A 232 6.24 -13.24 3.45
C ARG A 232 6.38 -11.80 2.99
N LEU A 233 6.86 -10.95 3.89
CA LEU A 233 7.12 -9.54 3.65
C LEU A 233 8.62 -9.31 3.51
N THR A 234 9.02 -8.69 2.40
CA THR A 234 10.41 -8.27 2.18
C THR A 234 10.48 -6.77 1.92
N GLY A 235 11.33 -6.06 2.63
CA GLY A 235 11.51 -4.62 2.49
C GLY A 235 12.66 -4.26 1.55
N PHE A 236 12.43 -3.25 0.70
CA PHE A 236 13.42 -2.68 -0.22
C PHE A 236 13.51 -1.18 0.01
N ARG A 237 14.69 -0.60 -0.18
CA ARG A 237 14.90 0.86 -0.11
C ARG A 237 14.82 1.46 -1.51
N GLY A 238 14.27 2.67 -1.59
CA GLY A 238 14.09 3.41 -2.83
C GLY A 238 12.64 3.35 -3.32
N ASP A 239 12.41 3.96 -4.48
CA ASP A 239 11.15 3.97 -5.22
C ASP A 239 10.85 2.61 -5.88
N TYR A 240 9.77 2.53 -6.63
CA TYR A 240 9.38 1.31 -7.32
C TYR A 240 10.40 0.87 -8.38
N SER A 241 10.99 1.80 -9.12
CA SER A 241 12.02 1.53 -10.13
C SER A 241 13.29 0.96 -9.49
N ALA A 242 13.71 1.49 -8.34
CA ALA A 242 14.85 0.94 -7.58
C ALA A 242 14.55 -0.47 -7.04
N TYR A 243 13.34 -0.71 -6.53
CA TYR A 243 12.87 -2.03 -6.13
C TYR A 243 12.93 -3.02 -7.29
N HIS A 244 12.45 -2.64 -8.48
CA HIS A 244 12.43 -3.52 -9.65
C HIS A 244 13.83 -3.98 -10.03
N ARG A 245 14.82 -3.04 -10.07
CA ARG A 245 16.23 -3.37 -10.32
C ARG A 245 16.81 -4.33 -9.27
N GLN A 246 16.62 -4.01 -7.98
CA GLN A 246 17.12 -4.86 -6.88
C GLN A 246 16.52 -6.26 -6.91
N ARG A 247 15.25 -6.37 -7.28
CA ARG A 247 14.56 -7.64 -7.43
C ARG A 247 15.11 -8.44 -8.60
N GLU A 248 15.27 -7.83 -9.78
CA GLU A 248 15.86 -8.51 -10.95
C GLU A 248 17.26 -9.02 -10.65
N GLU A 249 18.12 -8.21 -10.02
CA GLU A 249 19.47 -8.65 -9.61
C GLU A 249 19.42 -9.84 -8.64
N ARG A 250 18.49 -9.80 -7.67
CA ARG A 250 18.31 -10.90 -6.71
C ARG A 250 17.84 -12.17 -7.41
N ASP A 251 16.87 -12.06 -8.33
CA ASP A 251 16.32 -13.20 -9.06
C ASP A 251 17.39 -13.81 -10.00
N VAL A 252 18.22 -12.98 -10.66
CA VAL A 252 19.34 -13.44 -11.47
C VAL A 252 20.40 -14.18 -10.62
N ARG A 253 20.76 -13.63 -9.45
CA ARG A 253 21.72 -14.30 -8.53
C ARG A 253 21.15 -15.64 -8.04
N ALA A 254 19.90 -15.65 -7.59
CA ALA A 254 19.25 -16.87 -7.11
C ALA A 254 19.15 -17.95 -8.22
N ALA A 255 18.86 -17.56 -9.47
CA ALA A 255 18.86 -18.47 -10.62
C ALA A 255 20.24 -19.05 -10.92
N LYS A 256 21.29 -18.20 -10.83
CA LYS A 256 22.70 -18.64 -11.02
C LYS A 256 23.11 -19.62 -9.91
N ASP A 257 22.81 -19.28 -8.65
CA ASP A 257 23.14 -20.14 -7.50
C ASP A 257 22.42 -21.50 -7.60
N ALA A 258 21.14 -21.50 -7.97
CA ALA A 258 20.37 -22.73 -8.20
C ALA A 258 20.94 -23.56 -9.37
N GLY A 259 21.37 -22.90 -10.45
CA GLY A 259 22.05 -23.57 -11.59
C GLY A 259 23.36 -24.23 -11.16
N THR A 260 24.22 -23.49 -10.45
CA THR A 260 25.50 -24.03 -9.94
C THR A 260 25.27 -25.22 -8.99
N GLN A 261 24.27 -25.12 -8.11
CA GLN A 261 23.93 -26.22 -7.21
C GLN A 261 23.39 -27.45 -7.97
N ALA A 262 22.57 -27.24 -8.99
CA ALA A 262 22.06 -28.33 -9.83
C ALA A 262 23.22 -29.06 -10.56
N GLU A 263 24.19 -28.31 -11.08
CA GLU A 263 25.40 -28.90 -11.69
C GLU A 263 26.21 -29.70 -10.67
N GLN A 264 26.39 -29.21 -9.45
CA GLN A 264 27.08 -29.94 -8.38
C GLN A 264 26.34 -31.24 -8.01
N ILE A 265 25.03 -31.20 -7.90
CA ILE A 265 24.19 -32.38 -7.62
C ILE A 265 24.35 -33.41 -8.75
N ALA A 266 24.28 -32.99 -10.02
CA ALA A 266 24.46 -33.88 -11.17
C ALA A 266 25.85 -34.54 -11.18
N ARG A 267 26.89 -33.77 -10.87
CA ARG A 267 28.28 -34.27 -10.79
C ARG A 267 28.46 -35.33 -9.69
N GLU A 268 27.89 -35.06 -8.50
CA GLU A 268 27.95 -36.03 -7.40
C GLU A 268 27.15 -37.30 -7.72
N GLN A 269 26.01 -37.18 -8.40
CA GLN A 269 25.25 -38.36 -8.91
C GLN A 269 26.05 -39.20 -9.87
N GLU A 270 26.77 -38.60 -10.81
CA GLU A 270 27.64 -39.32 -11.73
C GLU A 270 28.78 -40.05 -11.01
N LEU A 271 29.38 -39.41 -9.99
CA LEU A 271 30.45 -40.03 -9.19
C LEU A 271 29.94 -41.22 -8.39
N VAL A 272 28.77 -41.13 -7.77
CA VAL A 272 28.13 -42.25 -7.07
C VAL A 272 27.91 -43.43 -8.05
N GLN A 273 27.35 -43.17 -9.21
CA GLN A 273 27.15 -44.25 -10.23
C GLN A 273 28.47 -44.88 -10.69
N ARG A 274 29.49 -44.06 -10.96
CA ARG A 274 30.82 -44.54 -11.36
C ARG A 274 31.48 -45.40 -10.30
N TYR A 275 31.44 -44.99 -8.99
CA TYR A 275 32.01 -45.78 -7.91
C TYR A 275 31.21 -47.04 -7.62
N ARG A 276 29.89 -47.04 -7.81
CA ARG A 276 29.03 -48.22 -7.72
C ARG A 276 29.42 -49.28 -8.78
N SER A 277 29.62 -48.88 -10.02
CA SER A 277 30.01 -49.79 -11.12
C SER A 277 31.41 -50.35 -10.92
N HIS A 278 32.32 -49.63 -10.28
CA HIS A 278 33.69 -50.07 -10.00
C HIS A 278 33.86 -50.77 -8.65
N ARG A 279 32.75 -51.10 -7.94
CA ARG A 279 32.72 -51.74 -6.60
C ARG A 279 33.57 -51.05 -5.50
N LYS A 280 33.77 -49.73 -5.60
CA LYS A 280 34.51 -48.92 -4.59
C LYS A 280 33.55 -48.38 -3.59
N PHE A 281 32.97 -49.21 -2.72
CA PHE A 281 31.88 -48.91 -1.81
C PHE A 281 32.19 -47.79 -0.80
N SER A 282 33.41 -47.73 -0.27
CA SER A 282 33.79 -46.64 0.66
C SER A 282 33.66 -45.25 0.05
N LYS A 283 34.20 -45.08 -1.19
CA LYS A 283 34.08 -43.78 -1.90
C LYS A 283 32.64 -43.48 -2.35
N MET A 284 31.91 -44.53 -2.72
CA MET A 284 30.49 -44.38 -3.05
C MET A 284 29.69 -43.77 -1.89
N HIS A 285 29.84 -44.33 -0.69
CA HIS A 285 29.14 -43.82 0.49
C HIS A 285 29.53 -42.38 0.89
N GLU A 286 30.80 -41.99 0.65
CA GLU A 286 31.24 -40.63 0.87
C GLU A 286 30.49 -39.63 -0.05
N HIS A 287 30.38 -39.96 -1.34
CA HIS A 287 29.67 -39.14 -2.31
C HIS A 287 28.15 -39.20 -2.12
N GLU A 288 27.58 -40.32 -1.71
CA GLU A 288 26.16 -40.43 -1.36
C GLU A 288 25.82 -39.48 -0.19
N ALA A 289 26.60 -39.46 0.89
CA ALA A 289 26.38 -38.55 2.03
C ALA A 289 26.51 -37.06 1.62
N ARG A 290 27.40 -36.75 0.66
CA ARG A 290 27.55 -35.39 0.11
C ARG A 290 26.37 -35.02 -0.77
N LEU A 291 25.88 -35.94 -1.59
CA LEU A 291 24.70 -35.76 -2.42
C LEU A 291 23.45 -35.50 -1.57
N GLU A 292 23.24 -36.27 -0.51
CA GLU A 292 22.13 -36.07 0.43
C GLU A 292 22.15 -34.67 1.05
N ARG A 293 23.31 -34.19 1.49
CA ARG A 293 23.46 -32.81 2.00
C ARG A 293 23.10 -31.75 0.97
N LEU A 294 23.62 -31.88 -0.26
CA LEU A 294 23.32 -30.95 -1.34
C LEU A 294 21.85 -30.96 -1.75
N GLN A 295 21.19 -32.13 -1.66
CA GLN A 295 19.76 -32.25 -1.94
C GLN A 295 18.91 -31.68 -0.81
N ALA A 296 19.30 -31.84 0.46
CA ALA A 296 18.63 -31.26 1.61
C ALA A 296 18.72 -29.72 1.62
N GLU A 297 19.83 -29.16 1.11
CA GLU A 297 20.06 -27.71 0.99
C GLU A 297 19.58 -27.15 -0.36
N ARG A 298 18.86 -27.93 -1.16
CA ARG A 298 18.45 -27.52 -2.51
C ARG A 298 17.64 -26.24 -2.48
N ARG A 299 18.17 -25.20 -3.11
CA ARG A 299 17.49 -23.93 -3.35
C ARG A 299 16.67 -24.04 -4.62
N GLU A 300 15.38 -23.76 -4.52
CA GLU A 300 14.54 -23.63 -5.71
C GLU A 300 14.86 -22.32 -6.41
N ALA A 301 15.02 -22.37 -7.74
CA ALA A 301 15.10 -21.17 -8.54
C ALA A 301 13.79 -20.36 -8.40
N PRO A 302 13.85 -19.01 -8.31
CA PRO A 302 12.66 -18.19 -8.28
C PRO A 302 11.76 -18.52 -9.47
N ARG A 303 10.47 -18.75 -9.23
CA ARG A 303 9.50 -18.93 -10.31
C ARG A 303 9.46 -17.65 -11.13
N GLN A 304 9.96 -17.67 -12.35
CA GLN A 304 9.82 -16.55 -13.28
C GLN A 304 8.34 -16.29 -13.47
N SER A 305 7.88 -15.08 -13.10
CA SER A 305 6.58 -14.61 -13.53
C SER A 305 6.60 -14.59 -15.06
N ARG A 306 5.71 -15.37 -15.70
CA ARG A 306 5.53 -15.33 -17.16
C ARG A 306 5.39 -13.86 -17.55
N ARG A 307 6.36 -13.32 -18.26
CA ARG A 307 6.16 -12.10 -19.04
C ARG A 307 5.00 -12.40 -19.98
N LEU A 308 3.85 -11.79 -19.75
CA LEU A 308 2.84 -11.66 -20.80
C LEU A 308 3.50 -10.80 -21.88
N ALA A 309 4.04 -11.45 -22.90
CA ALA A 309 4.42 -10.79 -24.12
C ALA A 309 3.12 -10.25 -24.73
N LEU A 310 2.89 -8.96 -24.58
CA LEU A 310 1.90 -8.26 -25.38
C LEU A 310 2.34 -8.40 -26.83
N PRO A 311 1.49 -8.94 -27.73
CA PRO A 311 1.84 -8.96 -29.14
C PRO A 311 1.96 -7.51 -29.59
N HIS A 312 3.13 -7.14 -30.10
CA HIS A 312 3.28 -5.94 -30.92
C HIS A 312 2.36 -6.10 -32.13
N SER A 313 1.12 -5.59 -32.04
CA SER A 313 0.27 -5.45 -33.21
C SER A 313 0.85 -4.38 -34.11
N ALA A 314 1.24 -4.85 -35.26
CA ALA A 314 1.74 -4.12 -36.41
C ALA A 314 0.92 -2.86 -36.70
N LEU A 315 1.51 -1.71 -36.43
CA LEU A 315 1.18 -0.47 -37.14
C LEU A 315 2.22 -0.33 -38.26
N ALA A 316 1.97 -1.00 -39.36
CA ALA A 316 2.65 -0.73 -40.61
C ALA A 316 1.72 -1.10 -41.77
N GLY A 317 1.36 -0.10 -42.58
CA GLY A 317 0.87 -0.32 -43.93
C GLY A 317 -0.48 0.27 -44.29
N GLY A 318 -0.62 1.57 -44.25
CA GLY A 318 -1.59 2.30 -45.06
C GLY A 318 -0.87 3.09 -46.16
N GLY A 319 -0.56 2.44 -47.27
CA GLY A 319 -0.11 3.12 -48.48
C GLY A 319 -1.30 3.73 -49.24
N PRO A 320 -1.12 4.81 -50.00
CA PRO A 320 -2.21 5.57 -50.61
C PRO A 320 -2.77 4.84 -51.84
N ALA A 321 -4.10 4.69 -51.90
CA ALA A 321 -4.81 4.29 -53.09
C ALA A 321 -4.78 5.44 -54.11
N ARG A 322 -4.22 5.17 -55.26
CA ARG A 322 -4.33 6.01 -56.47
C ARG A 322 -5.69 5.83 -57.09
N SER A 323 -6.25 6.99 -57.46
CA SER A 323 -7.40 7.19 -58.31
C SER A 323 -7.33 6.46 -59.66
N GLY A 324 -8.44 5.89 -60.09
CA GLY A 324 -8.87 5.51 -61.42
C GLY A 324 -10.36 5.56 -61.48
#